data_c17fdd7ef79094448216b68a28db0c48
#
_entry.id   c17fdd7ef79094448216b68a28db0c48
#
_cell.length_a   1.000
_cell.length_b   1.000
_cell.length_c   1.000
_cell.angle_alpha   90.00
_cell.angle_beta   90.00
_cell.angle_gamma   90.00
#
_symmetry.space_group_name_H-M   'P 1'
#
loop_
_entity.id
_entity.type
_entity.pdbx_description
1 polymer ?
#
loop_
_entity_poly.entity_id
_entity_poly.type
_entity_poly.pdbx_seq_one_letter_code
_entity_poly.pdbx_strand_id
1 'polypeptide(L)'
;MTKTINLNGKTIQYELTYKKVKNINLRIKPDGTVFVSASKRVAQNIIDDFLLSKADFILNSLKNYQSRENKPLIKYFDESEAEQAILNLCNRIYPVFEKRNVKFPQIKFRKMKSRWGSCNPGKGILTFNTQLMYAPPECIEYVVVHEFAHFFQPNHSALFYNEVAAVLPDWKDRRKKLRDIDAGC
;
A
#
# COMPACT_ATOMS: atom_id res chain seq x y z
N MET A 1 14.30 -19.75 -10.88
CA MET A 1 15.71 -20.18 -10.67
C MET A 1 16.19 -19.44 -9.44
N THR A 2 16.55 -20.19 -8.39
CA THR A 2 17.03 -19.61 -7.13
C THR A 2 18.53 -19.40 -7.20
N LYS A 3 19.00 -18.24 -6.78
CA LYS A 3 20.41 -17.84 -6.73
C LYS A 3 20.73 -17.16 -5.40
N THR A 4 22.01 -17.01 -5.12
CA THR A 4 22.51 -16.34 -3.92
C THR A 4 23.45 -15.20 -4.30
N ILE A 5 23.48 -14.16 -3.48
CA ILE A 5 24.41 -13.03 -3.58
C ILE A 5 24.83 -12.59 -2.18
N ASN A 6 26.09 -12.15 -2.04
CA ASN A 6 26.54 -11.54 -0.79
C ASN A 6 26.33 -10.02 -0.86
N LEU A 7 25.53 -9.49 0.04
CA LEU A 7 25.24 -8.06 0.18
C LEU A 7 25.77 -7.59 1.55
N ASN A 8 26.81 -6.79 1.55
CA ASN A 8 27.41 -6.22 2.78
C ASN A 8 27.68 -7.29 3.86
N GLY A 9 28.26 -8.45 3.45
CA GLY A 9 28.59 -9.55 4.35
C GLY A 9 27.44 -10.51 4.69
N LYS A 10 26.21 -10.27 4.16
CA LYS A 10 25.07 -11.17 4.32
C LYS A 10 24.77 -11.90 3.02
N THR A 11 24.67 -13.21 3.08
CA THR A 11 24.23 -14.03 1.94
C THR A 11 22.71 -13.96 1.82
N ILE A 12 22.23 -13.43 0.70
CA ILE A 12 20.81 -13.28 0.39
C ILE A 12 20.45 -14.24 -0.76
N GLN A 13 19.37 -14.99 -0.56
CA GLN A 13 18.78 -15.83 -1.58
C GLN A 13 17.76 -15.03 -2.39
N TYR A 14 17.76 -15.16 -3.72
CA TYR A 14 16.79 -14.49 -4.59
C TYR A 14 16.31 -15.39 -5.72
N GLU A 15 15.09 -15.16 -6.19
CA GLU A 15 14.51 -15.83 -7.33
C GLU A 15 14.70 -15.01 -8.60
N LEU A 16 15.49 -15.55 -9.56
CA LEU A 16 15.68 -14.95 -10.86
C LEU A 16 14.71 -15.53 -11.89
N THR A 17 13.99 -14.66 -12.58
CA THR A 17 13.11 -15.01 -13.70
C THR A 17 13.46 -14.18 -14.93
N TYR A 18 13.72 -14.85 -16.05
CA TYR A 18 13.92 -14.16 -17.31
C TYR A 18 12.59 -13.89 -18.02
N LYS A 19 12.36 -12.62 -18.38
CA LYS A 19 11.14 -12.12 -19.04
C LYS A 19 11.50 -11.15 -20.16
N LYS A 20 10.54 -10.84 -21.05
CA LYS A 20 10.68 -9.75 -22.03
C LYS A 20 10.51 -8.39 -21.33
N VAL A 21 11.54 -7.92 -20.67
CA VAL A 21 11.58 -6.62 -19.95
C VAL A 21 12.77 -5.79 -20.43
N LYS A 22 12.62 -4.45 -20.43
CA LYS A 22 13.69 -3.53 -20.83
C LYS A 22 14.75 -3.39 -19.71
N ASN A 23 14.32 -3.39 -18.46
CA ASN A 23 15.16 -3.13 -17.30
C ASN A 23 15.20 -4.34 -16.36
N ILE A 24 16.21 -4.42 -15.51
CA ILE A 24 16.22 -5.34 -14.36
C ILE A 24 15.21 -4.80 -13.35
N ASN A 25 14.29 -5.65 -12.89
CA ASN A 25 13.31 -5.29 -11.88
C ASN A 25 13.57 -6.11 -10.61
N LEU A 26 13.56 -5.41 -9.48
CA LEU A 26 13.67 -5.98 -8.14
C LEU A 26 12.32 -5.81 -7.43
N ARG A 27 11.84 -6.87 -6.81
CA ARG A 27 10.66 -6.88 -5.96
C ARG A 27 10.95 -7.72 -4.72
N ILE A 28 10.60 -7.21 -3.56
CA ILE A 28 10.66 -7.95 -2.29
C ILE A 28 9.22 -8.16 -1.84
N LYS A 29 8.84 -9.40 -1.58
CA LYS A 29 7.51 -9.75 -1.07
C LYS A 29 7.43 -9.53 0.44
N PRO A 30 6.22 -9.43 1.02
CA PRO A 30 6.02 -9.36 2.47
C PRO A 30 6.64 -10.53 3.25
N ASP A 31 6.70 -11.73 2.65
CA ASP A 31 7.38 -12.92 3.20
C ASP A 31 8.91 -12.86 3.14
N GLY A 32 9.50 -11.71 2.77
CA GLY A 32 10.93 -11.55 2.63
C GLY A 32 11.53 -12.15 1.35
N THR A 33 10.75 -12.79 0.49
CA THR A 33 11.28 -13.37 -0.76
C THR A 33 11.71 -12.27 -1.72
N VAL A 34 12.98 -12.32 -2.15
CA VAL A 34 13.56 -11.37 -3.12
C VAL A 34 13.39 -11.91 -4.54
N PHE A 35 12.65 -11.18 -5.39
CA PHE A 35 12.42 -11.51 -6.79
C PHE A 35 13.16 -10.55 -7.69
N VAL A 36 13.87 -11.13 -8.68
CA VAL A 36 14.55 -10.38 -9.73
C VAL A 36 14.02 -10.83 -11.07
N SER A 37 13.68 -9.90 -11.94
CA SER A 37 13.36 -10.22 -13.33
C SER A 37 14.24 -9.41 -14.29
N ALA A 38 14.80 -10.08 -15.28
CA ALA A 38 15.69 -9.50 -16.29
C ALA A 38 15.41 -10.08 -17.67
N SER A 39 15.89 -9.42 -18.72
CA SER A 39 15.93 -10.00 -20.06
C SER A 39 16.97 -11.13 -20.13
N LYS A 40 16.70 -12.17 -20.94
CA LYS A 40 17.68 -13.24 -21.21
C LYS A 40 19.01 -12.76 -21.77
N ARG A 41 19.05 -11.52 -22.31
CA ARG A 41 20.26 -10.91 -22.87
C ARG A 41 21.17 -10.26 -21.82
N VAL A 42 20.67 -10.11 -20.59
CA VAL A 42 21.43 -9.48 -19.51
C VAL A 42 22.32 -10.52 -18.87
N ALA A 43 23.63 -10.26 -18.87
CA ALA A 43 24.61 -11.14 -18.26
C ALA A 43 24.48 -11.14 -16.73
N GLN A 44 24.90 -12.24 -16.08
CA GLN A 44 24.75 -12.42 -14.64
C GLN A 44 25.48 -11.35 -13.82
N ASN A 45 26.70 -10.97 -14.23
CA ASN A 45 27.47 -9.92 -13.55
C ASN A 45 26.72 -8.58 -13.51
N ILE A 46 25.99 -8.21 -14.57
CA ILE A 46 25.16 -6.98 -14.60
C ILE A 46 23.99 -7.07 -13.60
N ILE A 47 23.42 -8.28 -13.43
CA ILE A 47 22.37 -8.49 -12.42
C ILE A 47 22.95 -8.38 -11.01
N ASP A 48 24.14 -8.95 -10.80
CA ASP A 48 24.83 -8.92 -9.51
C ASP A 48 25.22 -7.48 -9.14
N ASP A 49 25.80 -6.71 -10.08
CA ASP A 49 26.12 -5.29 -9.90
C ASP A 49 24.88 -4.46 -9.56
N PHE A 50 23.76 -4.74 -10.24
CA PHE A 50 22.48 -4.09 -9.92
C PHE A 50 22.03 -4.41 -8.50
N LEU A 51 22.12 -5.67 -8.06
CA LEU A 51 21.74 -6.06 -6.69
C LEU A 51 22.67 -5.46 -5.65
N LEU A 52 23.97 -5.41 -5.91
CA LEU A 52 24.94 -4.72 -5.07
C LEU A 52 24.61 -3.23 -4.92
N SER A 53 24.24 -2.56 -6.02
CA SER A 53 23.81 -1.15 -5.98
C SER A 53 22.53 -0.92 -5.16
N LYS A 54 21.76 -1.96 -4.88
CA LYS A 54 20.53 -1.96 -4.09
C LYS A 54 20.67 -2.66 -2.73
N ALA A 55 21.88 -2.95 -2.31
CA ALA A 55 22.15 -3.73 -1.09
C ALA A 55 21.44 -3.16 0.14
N ASP A 56 21.59 -1.87 0.43
CA ASP A 56 20.98 -1.23 1.58
C ASP A 56 19.46 -1.27 1.51
N PHE A 57 18.87 -1.04 0.33
CA PHE A 57 17.44 -1.14 0.12
C PHE A 57 16.94 -2.57 0.42
N ILE A 58 17.63 -3.60 -0.09
CA ILE A 58 17.26 -5.00 0.12
C ILE A 58 17.36 -5.35 1.61
N LEU A 59 18.48 -5.06 2.25
CA LEU A 59 18.74 -5.40 3.65
C LEU A 59 17.77 -4.69 4.60
N ASN A 60 17.51 -3.40 4.38
CA ASN A 60 16.54 -2.64 5.17
C ASN A 60 15.11 -3.15 4.98
N SER A 61 14.73 -3.52 3.75
CA SER A 61 13.42 -4.10 3.49
C SER A 61 13.24 -5.43 4.21
N LEU A 62 14.22 -6.34 4.12
CA LEU A 62 14.20 -7.64 4.80
C LEU A 62 14.11 -7.47 6.32
N LYS A 63 14.90 -6.56 6.90
CA LYS A 63 14.83 -6.24 8.32
C LYS A 63 13.44 -5.72 8.73
N ASN A 64 12.85 -4.86 7.91
CA ASN A 64 11.51 -4.33 8.15
C ASN A 64 10.44 -5.42 8.09
N TYR A 65 10.54 -6.38 7.16
CA TYR A 65 9.60 -7.51 7.08
C TYR A 65 9.73 -8.41 8.30
N GLN A 66 10.95 -8.80 8.70
CA GLN A 66 11.18 -9.59 9.92
C GLN A 66 10.64 -8.92 11.19
N SER A 67 10.76 -7.60 11.29
CA SER A 67 10.20 -6.85 12.43
C SER A 67 8.67 -6.79 12.41
N ARG A 68 8.03 -6.93 11.23
CA ARG A 68 6.58 -6.95 11.08
C ARG A 68 5.98 -8.32 11.41
N GLU A 69 6.61 -9.42 10.97
CA GLU A 69 6.16 -10.78 11.29
C GLU A 69 6.06 -11.05 12.81
N ASN A 70 6.86 -10.33 13.60
CA ASN A 70 6.86 -10.45 15.06
C ASN A 70 5.89 -9.49 15.77
N LYS A 71 5.18 -8.59 15.04
CA LYS A 71 4.18 -7.73 15.65
C LYS A 71 2.82 -8.41 15.63
N PRO A 72 2.17 -8.61 16.80
CA PRO A 72 0.81 -9.12 16.81
C PRO A 72 -0.10 -8.15 16.05
N LEU A 73 -0.93 -8.69 15.18
CA LEU A 73 -1.94 -7.92 14.49
C LEU A 73 -3.03 -7.52 15.49
N ILE A 74 -3.06 -6.25 15.84
CA ILE A 74 -4.05 -5.72 16.78
C ILE A 74 -5.37 -5.55 16.04
N LYS A 75 -6.41 -6.19 16.53
CA LYS A 75 -7.77 -5.99 16.06
C LYS A 75 -8.40 -4.83 16.85
N TYR A 76 -8.71 -3.74 16.17
CA TYR A 76 -9.28 -2.54 16.79
C TYR A 76 -10.80 -2.59 16.84
N PHE A 77 -11.44 -3.29 15.89
CA PHE A 77 -12.88 -3.37 15.73
C PHE A 77 -13.30 -4.79 15.34
N ASP A 78 -14.54 -5.15 15.62
CA ASP A 78 -15.19 -6.22 14.89
C ASP A 78 -15.54 -5.77 13.46
N GLU A 79 -15.80 -6.71 12.56
CA GLU A 79 -16.04 -6.38 11.14
C GLU A 79 -17.21 -5.41 10.98
N SER A 80 -18.33 -5.68 11.67
CA SER A 80 -19.51 -4.81 11.67
C SER A 80 -19.26 -3.44 12.29
N GLU A 81 -18.47 -3.38 13.36
CA GLU A 81 -18.08 -2.12 14.00
C GLU A 81 -17.20 -1.27 13.08
N ALA A 82 -16.25 -1.93 12.38
CA ALA A 82 -15.40 -1.25 11.40
C ALA A 82 -16.20 -0.69 10.22
N GLU A 83 -17.15 -1.46 9.70
CA GLU A 83 -18.05 -1.01 8.63
C GLU A 83 -18.89 0.19 9.09
N GLN A 84 -19.49 0.12 10.28
CA GLN A 84 -20.28 1.22 10.84
C GLN A 84 -19.42 2.47 11.08
N ALA A 85 -18.20 2.30 11.59
CA ALA A 85 -17.26 3.41 11.78
C ALA A 85 -16.90 4.08 10.45
N ILE A 86 -16.68 3.30 9.39
CA ILE A 86 -16.41 3.80 8.04
C ILE A 86 -17.63 4.57 7.49
N LEU A 87 -18.85 4.03 7.64
CA LEU A 87 -20.09 4.71 7.20
C LEU A 87 -20.28 6.04 7.93
N ASN A 88 -20.05 6.07 9.24
CA ASN A 88 -20.13 7.29 10.04
C ASN A 88 -19.08 8.33 9.58
N LEU A 89 -17.86 7.89 9.26
CA LEU A 89 -16.81 8.73 8.70
C LEU A 89 -17.19 9.28 7.33
N CYS A 90 -17.74 8.44 6.43
CA CYS A 90 -18.22 8.88 5.12
C CYS A 90 -19.27 9.98 5.26
N ASN A 91 -20.26 9.80 6.14
CA ASN A 91 -21.31 10.81 6.39
C ASN A 91 -20.71 12.11 6.96
N ARG A 92 -19.76 12.03 7.89
CA ARG A 92 -19.10 13.19 8.51
C ARG A 92 -18.26 14.00 7.52
N ILE A 93 -17.59 13.32 6.61
CA ILE A 93 -16.67 13.93 5.65
C ILE A 93 -17.39 14.43 4.40
N TYR A 94 -18.48 13.78 4.01
CA TYR A 94 -19.22 14.05 2.77
C TYR A 94 -19.58 15.52 2.54
N PRO A 95 -20.02 16.33 3.52
CA PRO A 95 -20.37 17.73 3.29
C PRO A 95 -19.27 18.59 2.65
N VAL A 96 -17.99 18.22 2.82
CA VAL A 96 -16.85 18.89 2.17
C VAL A 96 -16.87 18.63 0.67
N PHE A 97 -17.29 17.45 0.25
CA PHE A 97 -17.32 16.99 -1.14
C PHE A 97 -18.63 17.36 -1.82
N GLU A 98 -19.76 17.34 -1.10
CA GLU A 98 -21.08 17.77 -1.57
C GLU A 98 -21.07 19.19 -2.10
N LYS A 99 -20.42 20.13 -1.38
CA LYS A 99 -20.23 21.52 -1.79
C LYS A 99 -19.55 21.68 -3.16
N ARG A 100 -18.89 20.62 -3.63
CA ARG A 100 -18.17 20.57 -4.91
C ARG A 100 -18.87 19.64 -5.91
N ASN A 101 -20.19 19.43 -5.76
CA ASN A 101 -21.05 18.64 -6.64
C ASN A 101 -20.71 17.13 -6.72
N VAL A 102 -20.04 16.57 -5.73
CA VAL A 102 -19.90 15.11 -5.59
C VAL A 102 -21.19 14.56 -4.98
N LYS A 103 -21.88 13.64 -5.66
CA LYS A 103 -23.03 12.93 -5.09
C LYS A 103 -22.55 11.93 -4.03
N PHE A 104 -23.37 11.66 -3.00
CA PHE A 104 -23.03 10.65 -2.01
C PHE A 104 -22.78 9.30 -2.69
N PRO A 105 -21.59 8.70 -2.52
CA PRO A 105 -21.24 7.49 -3.23
C PRO A 105 -21.92 6.26 -2.64
N GLN A 106 -22.10 5.22 -3.45
CA GLN A 106 -22.42 3.89 -2.95
C GLN A 106 -21.20 3.32 -2.21
N ILE A 107 -21.39 2.97 -0.94
CA ILE A 107 -20.32 2.37 -0.11
C ILE A 107 -20.43 0.85 -0.19
N LYS A 108 -19.29 0.18 -0.43
CA LYS A 108 -19.15 -1.27 -0.48
C LYS A 108 -18.01 -1.73 0.41
N PHE A 109 -18.14 -2.92 0.96
CA PHE A 109 -17.10 -3.58 1.75
C PHE A 109 -16.68 -4.88 1.05
N ARG A 110 -15.40 -5.14 1.02
CA ARG A 110 -14.85 -6.37 0.42
C ARG A 110 -13.45 -6.65 0.92
N LYS A 111 -13.11 -7.90 1.19
CA LYS A 111 -11.73 -8.31 1.43
C LYS A 111 -10.87 -8.09 0.17
N MET A 112 -9.80 -7.33 0.29
CA MET A 112 -8.86 -7.03 -0.80
C MET A 112 -7.43 -7.39 -0.40
N LYS A 113 -6.63 -7.87 -1.37
CA LYS A 113 -5.26 -8.36 -1.13
C LYS A 113 -4.16 -7.30 -1.18
N SER A 114 -4.42 -6.13 -1.76
CA SER A 114 -3.33 -5.18 -2.12
C SER A 114 -3.68 -3.72 -1.92
N ARG A 115 -4.82 -3.41 -1.31
CA ARG A 115 -5.26 -2.03 -1.09
C ARG A 115 -6.27 -1.94 0.06
N TRP A 116 -6.30 -0.79 0.71
CA TRP A 116 -7.21 -0.51 1.81
C TRP A 116 -8.57 0.02 1.35
N GLY A 117 -8.60 0.65 0.17
CA GLY A 117 -9.80 1.17 -0.44
C GLY A 117 -9.68 1.25 -1.96
N SER A 118 -10.76 1.63 -2.62
CA SER A 118 -10.77 2.01 -4.03
C SER A 118 -11.96 2.89 -4.34
N CYS A 119 -11.75 3.90 -5.18
CA CYS A 119 -12.78 4.77 -5.73
C CYS A 119 -13.03 4.45 -7.20
N ASN A 120 -14.30 4.44 -7.60
CA ASN A 120 -14.72 4.47 -9.00
C ASN A 120 -15.56 5.73 -9.21
N PRO A 121 -14.98 6.87 -9.60
CA PRO A 121 -15.69 8.13 -9.75
C PRO A 121 -16.82 8.06 -10.78
N GLY A 122 -16.59 7.35 -11.90
CA GLY A 122 -17.57 7.23 -12.98
C GLY A 122 -18.86 6.49 -12.60
N LYS A 123 -18.78 5.58 -11.60
CA LYS A 123 -19.93 4.86 -11.05
C LYS A 123 -20.41 5.41 -9.71
N GLY A 124 -19.69 6.37 -9.11
CA GLY A 124 -20.00 6.88 -7.80
C GLY A 124 -19.87 5.80 -6.70
N ILE A 125 -18.84 4.95 -6.76
CA ILE A 125 -18.69 3.83 -5.82
C ILE A 125 -17.36 3.96 -5.07
N LEU A 126 -17.42 3.89 -3.74
CA LEU A 126 -16.28 3.64 -2.86
C LEU A 126 -16.34 2.21 -2.35
N THR A 127 -15.21 1.52 -2.37
CA THR A 127 -15.09 0.18 -1.80
C THR A 127 -13.99 0.18 -0.74
N PHE A 128 -14.30 -0.26 0.46
CA PHE A 128 -13.37 -0.35 1.58
C PHE A 128 -13.01 -1.81 1.88
N ASN A 129 -11.77 -2.03 2.30
CA ASN A 129 -11.29 -3.35 2.66
C ASN A 129 -11.76 -3.71 4.07
N THR A 130 -12.38 -4.88 4.24
CA THR A 130 -12.80 -5.37 5.57
C THR A 130 -11.60 -5.52 6.53
N GLN A 131 -10.37 -5.67 6.02
CA GLN A 131 -9.15 -5.67 6.84
C GLN A 131 -8.87 -4.33 7.55
N LEU A 132 -9.64 -3.26 7.27
CA LEU A 132 -9.57 -2.00 8.03
C LEU A 132 -9.93 -2.17 9.50
N MET A 133 -10.58 -3.26 9.90
CA MET A 133 -10.77 -3.62 11.32
C MET A 133 -9.46 -3.74 12.11
N TYR A 134 -8.32 -3.96 11.43
CA TYR A 134 -6.98 -4.00 12.02
C TYR A 134 -6.27 -2.65 11.98
N ALA A 135 -6.89 -1.62 11.43
CA ALA A 135 -6.31 -0.29 11.35
C ALA A 135 -6.81 0.59 12.50
N PRO A 136 -5.93 1.42 13.11
CA PRO A 136 -6.35 2.43 14.08
C PRO A 136 -7.39 3.39 13.48
N PRO A 137 -8.30 3.96 14.28
CA PRO A 137 -9.37 4.85 13.80
C PRO A 137 -8.88 6.00 12.91
N GLU A 138 -7.74 6.61 13.27
CA GLU A 138 -7.13 7.69 12.50
C GLU A 138 -6.63 7.24 11.13
N CYS A 139 -6.22 5.97 11.00
CA CYS A 139 -5.82 5.38 9.72
C CYS A 139 -7.04 5.09 8.84
N ILE A 140 -8.16 4.64 9.43
CA ILE A 140 -9.43 4.44 8.73
C ILE A 140 -9.90 5.78 8.16
N GLU A 141 -9.88 6.85 8.96
CA GLU A 141 -10.25 8.19 8.52
C GLU A 141 -9.39 8.65 7.33
N TYR A 142 -8.08 8.41 7.39
CA TYR A 142 -7.19 8.70 6.25
C TYR A 142 -7.61 7.94 4.99
N VAL A 143 -7.94 6.66 5.08
CA VAL A 143 -8.39 5.87 3.91
C VAL A 143 -9.71 6.43 3.36
N VAL A 144 -10.67 6.80 4.21
CA VAL A 144 -11.93 7.39 3.77
C VAL A 144 -11.69 8.70 3.01
N VAL A 145 -10.90 9.63 3.58
CA VAL A 145 -10.58 10.90 2.89
C VAL A 145 -9.81 10.66 1.60
N HIS A 146 -8.89 9.70 1.58
CA HIS A 146 -8.12 9.31 0.40
C HIS A 146 -9.04 8.85 -0.75
N GLU A 147 -10.00 7.99 -0.47
CA GLU A 147 -10.92 7.49 -1.49
C GLU A 147 -11.88 8.58 -1.98
N PHE A 148 -12.34 9.46 -1.10
CA PHE A 148 -13.13 10.63 -1.50
C PHE A 148 -12.33 11.61 -2.38
N ALA A 149 -11.05 11.84 -2.11
CA ALA A 149 -10.20 12.73 -2.90
C ALA A 149 -10.07 12.27 -4.37
N HIS A 150 -10.24 10.97 -4.63
CA HIS A 150 -10.23 10.43 -5.99
C HIS A 150 -11.41 10.87 -6.85
N PHE A 151 -12.48 11.43 -6.30
CA PHE A 151 -13.53 12.06 -7.09
C PHE A 151 -13.03 13.31 -7.83
N PHE A 152 -11.96 13.95 -7.34
CA PHE A 152 -11.38 15.13 -7.97
C PHE A 152 -10.07 14.83 -8.71
N GLN A 153 -9.28 13.90 -8.19
CA GLN A 153 -7.94 13.61 -8.70
C GLN A 153 -7.75 12.09 -8.83
N PRO A 154 -7.76 11.54 -10.05
CA PRO A 154 -7.65 10.10 -10.26
C PRO A 154 -6.25 9.56 -9.92
N ASN A 155 -5.21 10.40 -10.00
CA ASN A 155 -3.82 10.03 -9.80
C ASN A 155 -3.28 10.63 -8.50
N HIS A 156 -2.36 9.93 -7.84
CA HIS A 156 -1.69 10.38 -6.61
C HIS A 156 -0.62 11.47 -6.88
N SER A 157 -1.01 12.53 -7.58
CA SER A 157 -0.18 13.70 -7.86
C SER A 157 -0.08 14.63 -6.64
N ALA A 158 0.70 15.71 -6.75
CA ALA A 158 0.72 16.77 -5.74
C ALA A 158 -0.69 17.37 -5.50
N LEU A 159 -1.48 17.54 -6.56
CA LEU A 159 -2.87 18.03 -6.47
C LEU A 159 -3.75 17.09 -5.66
N PHE A 160 -3.62 15.78 -5.85
CA PHE A 160 -4.33 14.79 -5.04
C PHE A 160 -4.02 14.94 -3.54
N TYR A 161 -2.72 15.04 -3.20
CA TYR A 161 -2.35 15.19 -1.80
C TYR A 161 -2.72 16.55 -1.21
N ASN A 162 -2.88 17.58 -2.02
CA ASN A 162 -3.45 18.85 -1.58
C ASN A 162 -4.93 18.70 -1.19
N GLU A 163 -5.71 17.93 -1.96
CA GLU A 163 -7.11 17.61 -1.59
C GLU A 163 -7.18 16.85 -0.26
N VAL A 164 -6.31 15.85 -0.09
CA VAL A 164 -6.25 15.09 1.18
C VAL A 164 -5.85 16.00 2.34
N ALA A 165 -4.82 16.86 2.15
CA ALA A 165 -4.30 17.76 3.18
C ALA A 165 -5.30 18.83 3.60
N ALA A 166 -6.18 19.27 2.70
CA ALA A 166 -7.24 20.24 3.00
C ALA A 166 -8.25 19.70 4.03
N VAL A 167 -8.44 18.38 4.10
CA VAL A 167 -9.33 17.70 5.06
C VAL A 167 -8.56 17.14 6.24
N LEU A 168 -7.36 16.60 5.99
CA LEU A 168 -6.49 15.93 6.96
C LEU A 168 -5.06 16.46 6.85
N PRO A 169 -4.69 17.52 7.56
CA PRO A 169 -3.34 18.09 7.50
C PRO A 169 -2.24 17.12 7.93
N ASP A 170 -2.54 16.20 8.84
CA ASP A 170 -1.63 15.18 9.38
C ASP A 170 -1.63 13.84 8.58
N TRP A 171 -2.14 13.86 7.34
CA TRP A 171 -2.29 12.67 6.51
C TRP A 171 -0.99 11.87 6.31
N LYS A 172 0.17 12.54 6.33
CA LYS A 172 1.48 11.88 6.13
C LYS A 172 1.79 10.89 7.25
N ASP A 173 1.51 11.28 8.50
CA ASP A 173 1.75 10.44 9.67
C ASP A 173 0.76 9.27 9.72
N ARG A 174 -0.51 9.52 9.41
CA ARG A 174 -1.54 8.47 9.31
C ARG A 174 -1.21 7.47 8.21
N ARG A 175 -0.77 7.94 7.03
CA ARG A 175 -0.30 7.09 5.94
C ARG A 175 0.91 6.25 6.32
N LYS A 176 1.85 6.82 7.09
CA LYS A 176 3.02 6.10 7.60
C LYS A 176 2.59 4.98 8.54
N LYS A 177 1.74 5.27 9.51
CA LYS A 177 1.17 4.27 10.43
C LYS A 177 0.46 3.14 9.67
N LEU A 178 -0.37 3.48 8.68
CA LEU A 178 -1.12 2.51 7.89
C LEU A 178 -0.20 1.54 7.11
N ARG A 179 0.95 2.03 6.61
CA ARG A 179 1.94 1.18 5.94
C ARG A 179 2.62 0.16 6.86
N ASP A 180 2.64 0.44 8.15
CA ASP A 180 3.27 -0.43 9.15
C ASP A 180 2.31 -1.54 9.64
N ILE A 181 1.06 -1.53 9.16
CA ILE A 181 0.05 -2.54 9.47
C ILE A 181 0.14 -3.62 8.40
N ASP A 182 0.50 -4.83 8.80
CA ASP A 182 0.47 -6.00 7.92
C ASP A 182 -0.82 -6.80 8.15
N ALA A 183 -1.89 -6.35 7.52
CA ALA A 183 -3.18 -7.05 7.55
C ALA A 183 -3.37 -8.00 6.36
N GLY A 184 -2.29 -8.36 5.67
CA GLY A 184 -2.33 -9.21 4.49
C GLY A 184 -2.91 -8.50 3.26
N CYS A 185 -2.76 -7.16 3.20
CA CYS A 185 -3.13 -6.31 2.05
C CYS A 185 -1.96 -6.10 1.09
#